data_8e489e31595843de0ba77fa9c31947e0
#
_entry.id   8e489e31595843de0ba77fa9c31947e0
#
_cell.length_a   1.000
_cell.length_b   1.000
_cell.length_c   1.000
_cell.angle_alpha   90.00
_cell.angle_beta   90.00
_cell.angle_gamma   90.00
#
_symmetry.space_group_name_H-M   'P 1'
#
loop_
_entity.id
_entity.type
_entity.pdbx_description
1 polymer ?
#
loop_
_entity_poly.entity_id
_entity_poly.type
_entity_poly.pdbx_seq_one_letter_code
_entity_poly.pdbx_strand_id
1 'polypeptide(L)'
;MLFRSGYLFVPDGSGALVRFDSKKVNNTPLKTHVYGIDKTIDNRTRPNLVQNVNMPVFGLKESSNAFLAIIEDGAAFATISAYPAGVLSDMNEVFSGYNILSYQNVSIGMNTQSRFISVQEALYQGSIRVRYAFLDADDADYVGMAKYYQRYLAERNSLSPLKPADNIPIAIELIGSIDKIQSFLGINYDGTEPLTTFDQAQNILQDLLEKNVRNIHVKYSGWFNGGLNQEYAGSFTIEKQLGGKKKFQSLVDFTNRNGMALYPNVTFMTSPHRSKGFNRYQSGAKVLDQKDSRVYTYDKIALVGEDYRNVVKPSVIQNLMNTFHSRITQYGVHNVSLDEIGSAVFADYSQKHLVDRQTATNYYAVLIHRQKEHYQRVMVSGANDYAVNTADIVLNAPLYDSGFYMTDESVPFFSIVYHGYKDYSSKALNLAVSQDDDVLKSIEYGALPYYQVMYAEGSTTKNTRYSDLCSNNYDVWKDKIGETYSKMNDVLAGVYSATIVNHQQLTEKVYQTTYSNGTAIIVNYNDTSVKTEQGEVEAGGFITLKGVK
;
A
#
# COMPACT_ATOMS: atom_id res chain seq x y z
N MET A 1 10.26 -38.36 15.85
CA MET A 1 10.40 -36.90 16.07
C MET A 1 9.16 -36.40 16.79
N LEU A 2 9.31 -35.87 17.99
CA LEU A 2 8.24 -35.13 18.66
C LEU A 2 8.02 -33.85 17.83
N PHE A 3 6.90 -33.76 17.10
CA PHE A 3 6.49 -32.53 16.45
C PHE A 3 6.24 -31.50 17.55
N ARG A 4 7.18 -30.58 17.72
CA ARG A 4 6.98 -29.41 18.58
C ARG A 4 5.95 -28.52 17.90
N SER A 5 4.91 -28.12 18.61
CA SER A 5 3.92 -27.18 18.09
C SER A 5 4.58 -25.80 17.89
N GLY A 6 4.39 -25.18 16.74
CA GLY A 6 4.96 -23.88 16.46
C GLY A 6 4.83 -23.46 15.00
N TYR A 7 5.38 -22.29 14.71
CA TYR A 7 5.38 -21.71 13.38
C TYR A 7 6.53 -20.73 13.18
N LEU A 8 6.90 -20.51 11.92
CA LEU A 8 7.67 -19.35 11.50
C LEU A 8 6.70 -18.22 11.17
N PHE A 9 6.97 -17.03 11.69
CA PHE A 9 6.27 -15.81 11.32
C PHE A 9 7.06 -15.05 10.26
N VAL A 10 6.39 -14.70 9.15
CA VAL A 10 6.92 -13.89 8.07
C VAL A 10 5.98 -12.71 7.78
N PRO A 11 6.50 -11.50 7.49
CA PRO A 11 5.69 -10.31 7.29
C PRO A 11 5.18 -10.21 5.84
N ASP A 12 4.74 -11.32 5.25
CA ASP A 12 4.18 -11.38 3.91
C ASP A 12 2.75 -10.79 3.93
N GLY A 13 2.54 -9.71 3.19
CA GLY A 13 1.28 -8.98 3.20
C GLY A 13 0.91 -8.46 4.59
N SER A 14 -0.24 -8.92 5.13
CA SER A 14 -0.71 -8.58 6.48
C SER A 14 0.08 -9.27 7.59
N GLY A 15 0.82 -10.32 7.25
CA GLY A 15 1.53 -11.26 8.09
C GLY A 15 1.07 -12.69 7.81
N ALA A 16 2.00 -13.64 7.79
CA ALA A 16 1.71 -15.03 7.50
C ALA A 16 2.45 -15.98 8.45
N LEU A 17 1.84 -17.14 8.71
CA LEU A 17 2.42 -18.22 9.48
C LEU A 17 2.77 -19.39 8.57
N VAL A 18 3.93 -19.99 8.80
CA VAL A 18 4.37 -21.26 8.23
C VAL A 18 4.48 -22.26 9.37
N ARG A 19 3.50 -23.16 9.47
CA ARG A 19 3.38 -24.11 10.60
C ARG A 19 4.39 -25.24 10.50
N PHE A 20 4.89 -25.71 11.64
CA PHE A 20 5.89 -26.79 11.69
C PHE A 20 5.32 -28.15 11.28
N ASP A 21 4.01 -28.33 11.41
CA ASP A 21 3.29 -29.55 11.01
C ASP A 21 2.67 -29.44 9.60
N SER A 22 3.01 -28.37 8.87
CA SER A 22 2.55 -28.19 7.50
C SER A 22 2.99 -29.37 6.63
N LYS A 23 2.03 -29.96 5.91
CA LYS A 23 2.27 -31.04 4.95
C LYS A 23 2.74 -30.53 3.59
N LYS A 24 2.96 -29.24 3.47
CA LYS A 24 3.40 -28.57 2.24
C LYS A 24 4.89 -28.78 2.01
N VAL A 25 5.28 -30.03 1.81
CA VAL A 25 6.67 -30.41 1.54
C VAL A 25 6.98 -30.09 0.08
N ASN A 26 7.40 -28.87 -0.19
CA ASN A 26 8.00 -28.53 -1.47
C ASN A 26 9.32 -27.78 -1.26
N ASN A 27 10.26 -28.01 -2.15
CA ASN A 27 11.65 -27.53 -2.05
C ASN A 27 11.83 -26.02 -2.31
N THR A 28 10.74 -25.24 -2.32
CA THR A 28 10.84 -23.78 -2.57
C THR A 28 10.59 -23.02 -1.27
N PRO A 29 11.64 -22.59 -0.57
CA PRO A 29 11.50 -21.78 0.64
C PRO A 29 10.89 -20.44 0.33
N LEU A 30 10.25 -19.84 1.32
CA LEU A 30 9.93 -18.43 1.23
C LEU A 30 11.23 -17.62 1.32
N LYS A 31 11.50 -16.83 0.30
CA LYS A 31 12.61 -15.87 0.29
C LYS A 31 12.13 -14.59 -0.41
N THR A 32 12.03 -13.52 0.32
CA THR A 32 11.45 -12.28 -0.17
C THR A 32 12.23 -11.06 0.31
N HIS A 33 12.21 -9.99 -0.47
CA HIS A 33 12.90 -8.74 -0.17
C HIS A 33 12.02 -7.84 0.68
N VAL A 34 12.59 -7.26 1.73
CA VAL A 34 11.95 -6.18 2.48
C VAL A 34 11.74 -4.97 1.56
N TYR A 35 10.53 -4.44 1.53
CA TYR A 35 10.06 -3.39 0.61
C TYR A 35 10.07 -3.80 -0.87
N GLY A 36 10.01 -5.11 -1.17
CA GLY A 36 9.98 -5.66 -2.52
C GLY A 36 11.35 -5.65 -3.21
N ILE A 37 11.37 -6.01 -4.49
CA ILE A 37 12.59 -6.02 -5.31
C ILE A 37 13.07 -4.59 -5.64
N ASP A 38 14.34 -4.44 -5.98
CA ASP A 38 14.86 -3.17 -6.50
C ASP A 38 14.37 -2.93 -7.94
N LYS A 39 13.31 -2.13 -8.06
CA LYS A 39 12.70 -1.79 -9.36
C LYS A 39 13.61 -0.93 -10.26
N THR A 40 14.69 -0.37 -9.74
CA THR A 40 15.68 0.34 -10.54
C THR A 40 16.46 -0.61 -11.43
N ILE A 41 16.79 -1.79 -10.92
CA ILE A 41 17.59 -2.82 -11.60
C ILE A 41 16.70 -3.88 -12.25
N ASP A 42 15.76 -4.47 -11.50
CA ASP A 42 14.80 -5.45 -11.98
C ASP A 42 13.46 -4.75 -12.27
N ASN A 43 13.40 -4.17 -13.44
CA ASN A 43 12.30 -3.32 -13.90
C ASN A 43 11.20 -4.10 -14.65
N ARG A 44 11.29 -5.42 -14.75
CA ARG A 44 10.25 -6.24 -15.37
C ARG A 44 9.21 -6.62 -14.34
N THR A 45 7.98 -6.17 -14.57
CA THR A 45 6.84 -6.62 -13.79
C THR A 45 6.65 -8.12 -14.03
N ARG A 46 6.90 -8.93 -13.00
CA ARG A 46 6.57 -10.36 -13.03
C ARG A 46 5.24 -10.53 -12.31
N PRO A 47 4.13 -10.76 -13.02
CA PRO A 47 2.80 -10.83 -12.40
C PRO A 47 2.64 -11.94 -11.36
N ASN A 48 3.56 -12.91 -11.31
CA ASN A 48 3.47 -14.11 -10.47
C ASN A 48 4.37 -14.09 -9.22
N LEU A 49 5.04 -12.97 -8.91
CA LEU A 49 5.93 -12.85 -7.74
C LEU A 49 5.48 -11.66 -6.88
N VAL A 50 4.35 -11.81 -6.22
CA VAL A 50 3.78 -10.76 -5.37
C VAL A 50 3.93 -11.12 -3.89
N GLN A 51 5.15 -11.40 -3.46
CA GLN A 51 5.47 -11.43 -2.04
C GLN A 51 5.79 -9.99 -1.63
N ASN A 52 4.92 -9.36 -0.85
CA ASN A 52 5.11 -8.00 -0.36
C ASN A 52 5.48 -8.04 1.12
N VAL A 53 6.77 -7.96 1.41
CA VAL A 53 7.25 -7.73 2.77
C VAL A 53 7.31 -6.23 3.01
N ASN A 54 6.32 -5.73 3.73
CA ASN A 54 6.17 -4.30 3.99
C ASN A 54 6.84 -3.87 5.31
N MET A 55 7.05 -4.80 6.23
CA MET A 55 7.63 -4.54 7.56
C MET A 55 8.96 -5.28 7.74
N PRO A 56 9.98 -4.66 8.35
CA PRO A 56 11.30 -5.23 8.51
C PRO A 56 11.39 -6.16 9.75
N VAL A 57 10.50 -7.13 9.84
CA VAL A 57 10.39 -8.03 11.00
C VAL A 57 10.22 -9.48 10.57
N PHE A 58 10.59 -10.43 11.44
CA PHE A 58 10.32 -11.85 11.29
C PHE A 58 10.36 -12.52 12.66
N GLY A 59 9.83 -13.72 12.80
CA GLY A 59 9.78 -14.37 14.10
C GLY A 59 9.61 -15.88 14.05
N LEU A 60 9.68 -16.49 15.20
CA LEU A 60 9.46 -17.92 15.40
C LEU A 60 8.77 -18.13 16.74
N LYS A 61 7.79 -19.02 16.76
CA LYS A 61 7.18 -19.57 17.98
C LYS A 61 7.47 -21.05 18.07
N GLU A 62 7.91 -21.50 19.24
CA GLU A 62 8.06 -22.91 19.59
C GLU A 62 7.51 -23.16 20.99
N SER A 63 6.43 -23.89 21.09
CA SER A 63 5.74 -24.20 22.36
C SER A 63 5.32 -22.91 23.10
N SER A 64 5.85 -22.65 24.30
CA SER A 64 5.57 -21.47 25.13
C SER A 64 6.58 -20.33 24.94
N ASN A 65 7.49 -20.44 23.99
CA ASN A 65 8.51 -19.41 23.73
C ASN A 65 8.39 -18.89 22.30
N ALA A 66 8.73 -17.62 22.14
CA ALA A 66 8.81 -17.02 20.82
C ALA A 66 9.93 -16.00 20.76
N PHE A 67 10.32 -15.60 19.56
CA PHE A 67 11.08 -14.37 19.35
C PHE A 67 10.52 -13.57 18.20
N LEU A 68 10.67 -12.25 18.30
CA LEU A 68 10.54 -11.32 17.19
C LEU A 68 11.90 -10.72 16.88
N ALA A 69 12.31 -10.74 15.62
CA ALA A 69 13.47 -10.03 15.12
C ALA A 69 13.01 -8.77 14.39
N ILE A 70 13.63 -7.63 14.69
CA ILE A 70 13.38 -6.32 14.04
C ILE A 70 14.66 -5.90 13.35
N ILE A 71 14.63 -5.69 12.05
CA ILE A 71 15.75 -5.17 11.27
C ILE A 71 15.75 -3.65 11.43
N GLU A 72 16.57 -3.14 12.34
CA GLU A 72 16.63 -1.71 12.68
C GLU A 72 17.40 -0.90 11.64
N ASP A 73 18.48 -1.47 11.08
CA ASP A 73 19.32 -0.84 10.06
C ASP A 73 19.58 -1.82 8.91
N GLY A 74 19.62 -1.33 7.69
CA GLY A 74 19.87 -2.14 6.49
C GLY A 74 18.63 -2.85 5.94
N ALA A 75 17.43 -2.48 6.40
CA ALA A 75 16.17 -3.14 6.02
C ALA A 75 15.93 -3.19 4.51
N ALA A 76 16.25 -2.13 3.77
CA ALA A 76 16.05 -2.08 2.33
C ALA A 76 16.98 -3.02 1.52
N PHE A 77 18.06 -3.53 2.12
CA PHE A 77 18.94 -4.56 1.55
C PHE A 77 18.59 -5.96 2.03
N ALA A 78 17.67 -6.07 3.00
CA ALA A 78 17.34 -7.33 3.61
C ALA A 78 16.46 -8.20 2.73
N THR A 79 16.70 -9.51 2.82
CA THR A 79 15.77 -10.56 2.45
C THR A 79 15.38 -11.32 3.71
N ILE A 80 14.12 -11.71 3.83
CA ILE A 80 13.64 -12.62 4.87
C ILE A 80 13.47 -13.99 4.22
N SER A 81 14.04 -15.00 4.86
CA SER A 81 13.98 -16.39 4.40
C SER A 81 13.35 -17.26 5.48
N ALA A 82 12.41 -18.12 5.10
CA ALA A 82 11.78 -19.09 5.98
C ALA A 82 11.89 -20.50 5.37
N TYR A 83 12.45 -21.41 6.13
CA TYR A 83 12.71 -22.81 5.76
C TYR A 83 12.09 -23.72 6.81
N PRO A 84 10.98 -24.38 6.52
CA PRO A 84 10.50 -25.47 7.35
C PRO A 84 11.50 -26.62 7.40
N ALA A 85 11.50 -27.38 8.50
CA ALA A 85 12.31 -28.57 8.65
C ALA A 85 12.08 -29.55 7.48
N GLY A 86 13.19 -30.10 6.96
CA GLY A 86 13.19 -31.00 5.80
C GLY A 86 13.40 -30.32 4.46
N VAL A 87 13.46 -28.98 4.39
CA VAL A 87 13.76 -28.23 3.17
C VAL A 87 15.26 -28.00 3.01
N LEU A 88 15.92 -27.42 4.01
CA LEU A 88 17.36 -27.16 4.01
C LEU A 88 18.10 -28.01 5.05
N SER A 89 17.52 -28.15 6.22
CA SER A 89 18.02 -28.91 7.36
C SER A 89 16.87 -29.60 8.09
N ASP A 90 17.17 -30.30 9.18
CA ASP A 90 16.17 -30.90 10.07
C ASP A 90 15.55 -29.89 11.05
N MET A 91 15.88 -28.59 10.90
CA MET A 91 15.40 -27.51 11.75
C MET A 91 14.45 -26.58 10.99
N ASN A 92 13.54 -25.95 11.74
CA ASN A 92 12.74 -24.82 11.24
C ASN A 92 13.56 -23.54 11.39
N GLU A 93 13.76 -22.81 10.31
CA GLU A 93 14.66 -21.66 10.28
C GLU A 93 13.96 -20.43 9.69
N VAL A 94 14.09 -19.30 10.36
CA VAL A 94 13.74 -17.98 9.80
C VAL A 94 14.86 -16.99 10.10
N PHE A 95 15.30 -16.29 9.08
CA PHE A 95 16.43 -15.36 9.20
C PHE A 95 16.42 -14.28 8.13
N SER A 96 17.20 -13.23 8.36
CA SER A 96 17.48 -12.18 7.38
C SER A 96 18.83 -12.36 6.71
N GLY A 97 18.87 -12.18 5.38
CA GLY A 97 20.10 -12.06 4.60
C GLY A 97 20.21 -10.65 4.02
N TYR A 98 21.44 -10.19 3.67
CA TYR A 98 21.66 -8.81 3.23
C TYR A 98 22.46 -8.77 1.93
N ASN A 99 21.91 -8.09 0.93
CA ASN A 99 22.60 -7.83 -0.33
C ASN A 99 23.16 -6.40 -0.33
N ILE A 100 24.31 -6.20 0.27
CA ILE A 100 24.96 -4.90 0.44
C ILE A 100 25.70 -4.41 -0.82
N LEU A 101 25.72 -5.21 -1.86
CA LEU A 101 26.37 -4.90 -3.13
C LEU A 101 25.41 -5.26 -4.28
N SER A 102 24.74 -4.27 -4.82
CA SER A 102 23.82 -4.49 -5.96
C SER A 102 24.60 -4.87 -7.21
N TYR A 103 24.06 -5.82 -7.97
CA TYR A 103 24.62 -6.25 -9.25
C TYR A 103 23.52 -6.47 -10.29
N GLN A 104 23.89 -6.38 -11.56
CA GLN A 104 23.01 -6.60 -12.70
C GLN A 104 23.70 -7.42 -13.78
N ASN A 105 23.00 -8.43 -14.30
CA ASN A 105 23.46 -9.14 -15.48
C ASN A 105 23.13 -8.33 -16.74
N VAL A 106 24.13 -7.85 -17.44
CA VAL A 106 24.00 -7.03 -18.65
C VAL A 106 24.34 -7.87 -19.87
N SER A 107 23.42 -7.96 -20.84
CA SER A 107 23.67 -8.65 -22.11
C SER A 107 24.52 -7.79 -23.04
N ILE A 108 25.49 -8.40 -23.72
CA ILE A 108 26.37 -7.75 -24.69
C ILE A 108 25.83 -7.98 -26.08
N GLY A 109 25.47 -6.90 -26.79
CA GLY A 109 24.94 -6.96 -28.14
C GLY A 109 23.56 -7.64 -28.25
N MET A 110 23.21 -8.07 -29.46
CA MET A 110 21.96 -8.80 -29.73
C MET A 110 22.00 -10.27 -29.28
N ASN A 111 23.16 -10.77 -28.91
CA ASN A 111 23.33 -12.15 -28.46
C ASN A 111 23.17 -12.23 -26.94
N THR A 112 22.07 -12.84 -26.48
CA THR A 112 21.75 -13.00 -25.05
C THR A 112 22.68 -13.98 -24.31
N GLN A 113 23.55 -14.70 -25.01
CA GLN A 113 24.49 -15.65 -24.43
C GLN A 113 25.72 -14.97 -23.80
N SER A 114 26.13 -13.81 -24.32
CA SER A 114 27.26 -13.06 -23.75
C SER A 114 26.75 -12.05 -22.72
N ARG A 115 27.08 -12.27 -21.45
CA ARG A 115 26.68 -11.41 -20.33
C ARG A 115 27.91 -11.02 -19.52
N PHE A 116 27.89 -9.81 -18.96
CA PHE A 116 28.81 -9.42 -17.89
C PHE A 116 27.99 -8.97 -16.68
N ILE A 117 28.64 -9.03 -15.52
CA ILE A 117 28.04 -8.57 -14.26
C ILE A 117 28.49 -7.12 -14.06
N SER A 118 27.55 -6.20 -14.08
CA SER A 118 27.77 -4.82 -13.64
C SER A 118 27.45 -4.74 -12.15
N VAL A 119 28.34 -4.13 -11.37
CA VAL A 119 28.26 -4.05 -9.91
C VAL A 119 28.27 -2.58 -9.52
N GLN A 120 27.60 -2.22 -8.42
CA GLN A 120 27.69 -0.86 -7.88
C GLN A 120 29.13 -0.51 -7.48
N GLU A 121 29.49 0.77 -7.61
CA GLU A 121 30.89 1.21 -7.42
C GLU A 121 31.39 1.15 -5.97
N ALA A 122 30.49 1.29 -4.99
CA ALA A 122 30.85 1.30 -3.59
C ALA A 122 29.90 0.41 -2.78
N LEU A 123 30.44 -0.28 -1.79
CA LEU A 123 29.64 -0.98 -0.78
C LEU A 123 28.83 0.01 0.05
N TYR A 124 27.68 -0.46 0.54
CA TYR A 124 26.93 0.26 1.57
C TYR A 124 27.84 0.53 2.78
N GLN A 125 27.86 1.78 3.24
CA GLN A 125 28.73 2.24 4.33
C GLN A 125 28.01 2.36 5.68
N GLY A 126 26.70 2.06 5.72
CA GLY A 126 25.90 2.10 6.95
C GLY A 126 26.03 0.84 7.79
N SER A 127 25.34 0.81 8.90
CA SER A 127 25.24 -0.37 9.77
C SER A 127 24.17 -1.35 9.31
N ILE A 128 24.32 -2.60 9.73
CA ILE A 128 23.29 -3.62 9.71
C ILE A 128 23.03 -3.99 11.16
N ARG A 129 21.78 -3.85 11.60
CA ARG A 129 21.41 -4.12 12.97
C ARG A 129 20.10 -4.88 13.03
N VAL A 130 20.07 -5.97 13.79
CA VAL A 130 18.87 -6.75 14.08
C VAL A 130 18.69 -6.82 15.59
N ARG A 131 17.52 -6.42 16.05
CA ARG A 131 17.11 -6.57 17.45
C ARG A 131 16.29 -7.83 17.59
N TYR A 132 16.64 -8.66 18.55
CA TYR A 132 15.83 -9.83 18.94
C TYR A 132 15.11 -9.53 20.24
N ALA A 133 13.79 -9.72 20.25
CA ALA A 133 12.94 -9.69 21.43
C ALA A 133 12.48 -11.11 21.73
N PHE A 134 12.77 -11.61 22.91
CA PHE A 134 12.31 -12.91 23.37
C PHE A 134 11.01 -12.73 24.15
N LEU A 135 10.02 -13.57 23.82
CA LEU A 135 8.68 -13.54 24.35
C LEU A 135 8.37 -14.90 24.98
N ASP A 136 7.65 -14.89 26.08
CA ASP A 136 7.27 -16.08 26.83
C ASP A 136 5.80 -16.05 27.25
N ALA A 137 5.31 -17.19 27.70
CA ALA A 137 3.95 -17.38 28.20
C ALA A 137 2.88 -16.81 27.24
N ASP A 138 2.02 -15.94 27.74
CA ASP A 138 0.87 -15.39 27.00
C ASP A 138 1.25 -14.44 25.86
N ASP A 139 2.47 -13.88 25.88
CA ASP A 139 3.00 -13.04 24.81
C ASP A 139 3.75 -13.85 23.72
N ALA A 140 3.89 -15.18 23.88
CA ALA A 140 4.64 -16.03 22.95
C ALA A 140 3.82 -16.43 21.72
N ASP A 141 3.28 -15.47 20.99
CA ASP A 141 2.56 -15.66 19.75
C ASP A 141 2.71 -14.45 18.80
N TYR A 142 2.06 -14.51 17.63
CA TYR A 142 2.11 -13.39 16.66
C TYR A 142 1.44 -12.12 17.19
N VAL A 143 0.47 -12.22 18.10
CA VAL A 143 -0.16 -11.04 18.74
C VAL A 143 0.84 -10.35 19.66
N GLY A 144 1.52 -11.12 20.52
CA GLY A 144 2.58 -10.59 21.38
C GLY A 144 3.76 -10.02 20.58
N MET A 145 4.16 -10.68 19.47
CA MET A 145 5.15 -10.15 18.53
C MET A 145 4.71 -8.78 17.96
N ALA A 146 3.46 -8.66 17.49
CA ALA A 146 2.92 -7.43 16.93
C ALA A 146 2.80 -6.32 17.97
N LYS A 147 2.34 -6.63 19.19
CA LYS A 147 2.28 -5.71 20.33
C LYS A 147 3.67 -5.24 20.73
N TYR A 148 4.68 -6.10 20.69
CA TYR A 148 6.06 -5.70 20.93
C TYR A 148 6.53 -4.70 19.88
N TYR A 149 6.29 -4.97 18.60
CA TYR A 149 6.66 -4.07 17.51
C TYR A 149 5.90 -2.75 17.58
N GLN A 150 4.62 -2.76 17.92
CA GLN A 150 3.82 -1.55 18.16
C GLN A 150 4.44 -0.67 19.26
N ARG A 151 4.80 -1.25 20.44
CA ARG A 151 5.50 -0.51 21.52
C ARG A 151 6.84 0.05 21.05
N TYR A 152 7.63 -0.76 20.34
CA TYR A 152 8.91 -0.34 19.77
C TYR A 152 8.77 0.89 18.86
N LEU A 153 7.75 0.93 18.01
CA LEU A 153 7.46 2.08 17.15
C LEU A 153 6.95 3.29 17.94
N ALA A 154 6.10 3.07 18.95
CA ALA A 154 5.57 4.14 19.80
C ALA A 154 6.69 4.83 20.62
N GLU A 155 7.62 4.07 21.18
CA GLU A 155 8.79 4.59 21.90
C GLU A 155 9.72 5.44 21.01
N ARG A 156 9.67 5.24 19.70
CA ARG A 156 10.42 6.03 18.70
C ARG A 156 9.63 7.21 18.13
N ASN A 157 8.46 7.54 18.73
CA ASN A 157 7.53 8.58 18.27
C ASN A 157 7.03 8.39 16.81
N SER A 158 7.03 7.15 16.31
CA SER A 158 6.51 6.84 14.99
C SER A 158 4.99 6.64 14.98
N LEU A 159 4.37 6.44 16.14
CA LEU A 159 2.95 6.24 16.31
C LEU A 159 2.35 7.31 17.21
N SER A 160 1.26 7.94 16.75
CA SER A 160 0.46 8.88 17.54
C SER A 160 -0.98 8.38 17.62
N PRO A 161 -1.56 8.23 18.82
CA PRO A 161 -2.92 7.71 18.97
C PRO A 161 -3.95 8.53 18.18
N LEU A 162 -4.87 7.86 17.53
CA LEU A 162 -6.04 8.48 16.90
C LEU A 162 -6.99 8.99 17.99
N LYS A 163 -7.71 10.05 17.67
CA LYS A 163 -8.77 10.57 18.54
C LYS A 163 -10.07 9.82 18.25
N PRO A 164 -10.92 9.56 19.25
CA PRO A 164 -12.26 9.05 19.04
C PRO A 164 -13.02 9.90 18.02
N ALA A 165 -13.84 9.27 17.19
CA ALA A 165 -14.68 9.93 16.21
C ALA A 165 -16.06 9.26 16.19
N ASP A 166 -17.12 10.07 16.01
CA ASP A 166 -18.50 9.57 15.92
C ASP A 166 -18.72 8.78 14.63
N ASN A 167 -17.95 9.10 13.59
CA ASN A 167 -18.02 8.46 12.28
C ASN A 167 -16.61 8.08 11.82
N ILE A 168 -16.44 6.83 11.39
CA ILE A 168 -15.18 6.39 10.79
C ILE A 168 -14.91 7.16 9.49
N PRO A 169 -13.64 7.36 9.12
CA PRO A 169 -13.29 7.85 7.79
C PRO A 169 -13.67 6.86 6.69
N ILE A 170 -14.02 7.41 5.52
CA ILE A 170 -14.11 6.66 4.26
C ILE A 170 -13.24 7.34 3.22
N ALA A 171 -12.43 6.57 2.50
CA ALA A 171 -11.69 7.07 1.36
C ALA A 171 -12.51 6.90 0.07
N ILE A 172 -12.69 7.99 -0.67
CA ILE A 172 -13.30 8.00 -2.01
C ILE A 172 -12.27 8.51 -2.99
N GLU A 173 -11.77 7.63 -3.86
CA GLU A 173 -10.90 8.04 -4.94
C GLU A 173 -11.72 8.35 -6.19
N LEU A 174 -11.62 9.59 -6.65
CA LEU A 174 -12.23 10.06 -7.89
C LEU A 174 -11.20 10.01 -9.01
N ILE A 175 -11.54 9.35 -10.11
CA ILE A 175 -10.69 9.29 -11.31
C ILE A 175 -11.06 10.44 -12.23
N GLY A 176 -10.17 11.43 -12.37
CA GLY A 176 -10.37 12.66 -13.14
C GLY A 176 -10.32 12.44 -14.64
N SER A 177 -9.13 12.19 -15.18
CA SER A 177 -8.93 11.96 -16.61
C SER A 177 -7.86 10.90 -16.87
N ILE A 178 -7.93 10.31 -18.07
CA ILE A 178 -6.96 9.36 -18.60
C ILE A 178 -6.34 9.92 -19.88
N ASP A 179 -5.10 9.53 -20.19
CA ASP A 179 -4.52 9.77 -21.50
C ASP A 179 -5.20 8.84 -22.55
N LYS A 180 -5.54 9.40 -23.68
CA LYS A 180 -6.20 8.69 -24.77
C LYS A 180 -5.75 9.28 -26.11
N ILE A 181 -5.40 8.41 -27.05
CA ILE A 181 -5.14 8.84 -28.42
C ILE A 181 -6.45 9.36 -29.02
N GLN A 182 -6.45 10.61 -29.43
CA GLN A 182 -7.56 11.27 -30.10
C GLN A 182 -7.19 11.51 -31.57
N SER A 183 -8.18 11.61 -32.44
CA SER A 183 -7.97 11.89 -33.85
C SER A 183 -8.74 13.14 -34.27
N PHE A 184 -8.06 14.05 -34.94
CA PHE A 184 -8.68 15.22 -35.57
C PHE A 184 -8.26 15.30 -37.02
N LEU A 185 -9.21 15.31 -37.93
CA LEU A 185 -8.99 15.28 -39.41
C LEU A 185 -8.04 14.16 -39.85
N GLY A 186 -8.10 12.98 -39.20
CA GLY A 186 -7.26 11.83 -39.54
C GLY A 186 -5.84 11.88 -38.94
N ILE A 187 -5.51 12.94 -38.17
CA ILE A 187 -4.22 13.08 -37.47
C ILE A 187 -4.42 12.67 -36.01
N ASN A 188 -3.69 11.65 -35.59
CA ASN A 188 -3.70 11.20 -34.20
C ASN A 188 -2.84 12.12 -33.32
N TYR A 189 -3.34 12.45 -32.12
CA TYR A 189 -2.61 13.21 -31.13
C TYR A 189 -2.90 12.66 -29.72
N ASP A 190 -1.94 12.85 -28.82
CA ASP A 190 -2.11 12.51 -27.41
C ASP A 190 -3.03 13.55 -26.74
N GLY A 191 -4.18 13.09 -26.25
CA GLY A 191 -5.16 13.90 -25.56
C GLY A 191 -5.51 13.31 -24.21
N THR A 192 -6.38 13.98 -23.45
CA THR A 192 -6.97 13.47 -22.22
C THR A 192 -8.47 13.29 -22.37
N GLU A 193 -9.00 12.19 -21.83
CA GLU A 193 -10.43 11.89 -21.77
C GLU A 193 -10.93 12.09 -20.35
N PRO A 194 -11.92 12.97 -20.09
CA PRO A 194 -12.46 13.16 -18.76
C PRO A 194 -13.31 11.97 -18.33
N LEU A 195 -13.06 11.43 -17.15
CA LEU A 195 -13.86 10.41 -16.50
C LEU A 195 -14.71 10.98 -15.37
N THR A 196 -14.19 11.99 -14.65
CA THR A 196 -14.93 12.75 -13.64
C THR A 196 -14.48 14.19 -13.67
N THR A 197 -15.31 15.12 -14.13
CA THR A 197 -15.00 16.56 -14.06
C THR A 197 -15.13 17.08 -12.63
N PHE A 198 -14.59 18.27 -12.34
CA PHE A 198 -14.70 18.87 -10.99
C PHE A 198 -16.15 19.15 -10.57
N ASP A 199 -17.04 19.48 -11.51
CA ASP A 199 -18.49 19.63 -11.22
C ASP A 199 -19.14 18.27 -10.91
N GLN A 200 -18.80 17.24 -11.69
CA GLN A 200 -19.29 15.87 -11.45
C GLN A 200 -18.76 15.31 -10.11
N ALA A 201 -17.52 15.65 -9.74
CA ALA A 201 -16.97 15.31 -8.43
C ALA A 201 -17.80 15.92 -7.29
N GLN A 202 -18.20 17.19 -7.41
CA GLN A 202 -19.09 17.81 -6.42
C GLN A 202 -20.44 17.10 -6.35
N ASN A 203 -21.02 16.70 -7.48
CA ASN A 203 -22.29 15.97 -7.51
C ASN A 203 -22.19 14.60 -6.82
N ILE A 204 -21.14 13.84 -7.08
CA ILE A 204 -20.86 12.56 -6.38
C ILE A 204 -20.77 12.78 -4.87
N LEU A 205 -20.00 13.76 -4.45
CA LEU A 205 -19.77 14.03 -3.03
C LEU A 205 -21.03 14.53 -2.33
N GLN A 206 -21.87 15.32 -3.02
CA GLN A 206 -23.15 15.77 -2.52
C GLN A 206 -24.13 14.59 -2.34
N ASP A 207 -24.24 13.69 -3.33
CA ASP A 207 -25.07 12.48 -3.24
C ASP A 207 -24.64 11.57 -2.08
N LEU A 208 -23.32 11.41 -1.86
CA LEU A 208 -22.80 10.65 -0.72
C LEU A 208 -23.20 11.28 0.63
N LEU A 209 -23.18 12.62 0.74
CA LEU A 209 -23.68 13.30 1.94
C LEU A 209 -25.18 13.05 2.17
N GLU A 210 -25.98 13.06 1.11
CA GLU A 210 -27.42 12.77 1.17
C GLU A 210 -27.70 11.33 1.61
N LYS A 211 -26.78 10.40 1.30
CA LYS A 211 -26.79 9.00 1.75
C LYS A 211 -26.19 8.80 3.17
N ASN A 212 -26.01 9.88 3.92
CA ASN A 212 -25.42 9.87 5.27
C ASN A 212 -23.97 9.35 5.35
N VAL A 213 -23.22 9.36 4.26
CA VAL A 213 -21.79 9.12 4.31
C VAL A 213 -21.09 10.35 4.91
N ARG A 214 -20.27 10.15 5.94
CA ARG A 214 -19.62 11.23 6.69
C ARG A 214 -18.11 10.99 6.75
N ASN A 215 -17.35 11.98 7.20
CA ASN A 215 -15.89 11.92 7.35
C ASN A 215 -15.19 11.45 6.07
N ILE A 216 -15.54 12.09 4.93
CA ILE A 216 -15.09 11.69 3.60
C ILE A 216 -13.69 12.22 3.33
N HIS A 217 -12.77 11.33 3.02
CA HIS A 217 -11.43 11.61 2.52
C HIS A 217 -11.43 11.43 0.99
N VAL A 218 -11.36 12.53 0.27
CA VAL A 218 -11.44 12.55 -1.20
C VAL A 218 -10.05 12.51 -1.80
N LYS A 219 -9.60 11.36 -2.31
CA LYS A 219 -8.42 11.27 -3.17
C LYS A 219 -8.84 11.62 -4.59
N TYR A 220 -8.18 12.59 -5.23
CA TYR A 220 -8.49 12.94 -6.61
C TYR A 220 -7.29 12.65 -7.49
N SER A 221 -7.40 11.61 -8.32
CA SER A 221 -6.34 11.11 -9.21
C SER A 221 -6.59 11.56 -10.64
N GLY A 222 -5.52 11.79 -11.42
CA GLY A 222 -5.64 12.16 -12.83
C GLY A 222 -6.23 13.56 -13.06
N TRP A 223 -5.98 14.52 -12.16
CA TRP A 223 -6.57 15.85 -12.18
C TRP A 223 -5.68 16.91 -12.85
N PHE A 224 -4.41 16.62 -13.05
CA PHE A 224 -3.43 17.56 -13.62
C PHE A 224 -2.35 16.84 -14.43
N ASN A 225 -1.58 17.58 -15.22
CA ASN A 225 -0.42 17.13 -15.97
C ASN A 225 -0.65 15.85 -16.78
N GLY A 226 -1.71 15.78 -17.61
CA GLY A 226 -1.93 14.65 -18.53
C GLY A 226 -2.77 13.51 -17.96
N GLY A 227 -3.44 13.69 -16.83
CA GLY A 227 -4.36 12.69 -16.28
C GLY A 227 -3.67 11.61 -15.43
N LEU A 228 -4.20 10.39 -15.43
CA LEU A 228 -3.66 9.28 -14.63
C LEU A 228 -2.22 8.90 -15.00
N ASN A 229 -1.85 9.02 -16.27
CA ASN A 229 -0.45 8.88 -16.69
C ASN A 229 0.34 10.16 -16.43
N GLN A 230 0.23 10.70 -15.23
CA GLN A 230 0.78 11.98 -14.85
C GLN A 230 2.17 12.22 -15.42
N GLU A 231 2.34 13.32 -16.15
CA GLU A 231 3.63 13.82 -16.62
C GLU A 231 4.54 14.24 -15.46
N TYR A 232 5.79 14.54 -15.80
CA TYR A 232 6.80 14.99 -14.84
C TYR A 232 6.29 16.16 -13.99
N ALA A 233 6.39 16.04 -12.68
CA ALA A 233 5.86 17.02 -11.73
C ALA A 233 6.65 18.34 -11.64
N GLY A 234 7.63 18.57 -12.53
CA GLY A 234 8.31 19.86 -12.70
C GLY A 234 7.42 20.94 -13.34
N SER A 235 6.29 20.56 -13.96
CA SER A 235 5.24 21.45 -14.43
C SER A 235 3.97 21.31 -13.58
N PHE A 236 3.08 22.29 -13.65
CA PHE A 236 1.80 22.27 -12.93
C PHE A 236 0.68 22.82 -13.83
N THR A 237 -0.11 21.95 -14.38
CA THR A 237 -1.22 22.31 -15.28
C THR A 237 -2.46 21.53 -14.88
N ILE A 238 -3.45 22.21 -14.33
CA ILE A 238 -4.77 21.61 -14.03
C ILE A 238 -5.48 21.30 -15.35
N GLU A 239 -6.06 20.10 -15.47
CA GLU A 239 -6.70 19.63 -16.69
C GLU A 239 -7.90 20.51 -17.07
N LYS A 240 -7.82 21.09 -18.29
CA LYS A 240 -8.86 21.98 -18.82
C LYS A 240 -10.16 21.23 -19.06
N GLN A 241 -10.09 19.98 -19.50
CA GLN A 241 -11.25 19.14 -19.78
C GLN A 241 -12.04 18.76 -18.52
N LEU A 242 -11.41 18.84 -17.34
CA LEU A 242 -12.09 18.67 -16.06
C LEU A 242 -12.77 19.95 -15.56
N GLY A 243 -12.60 21.09 -16.26
CA GLY A 243 -13.14 22.40 -15.89
C GLY A 243 -12.05 23.43 -15.54
N GLY A 244 -10.78 23.03 -15.54
CA GLY A 244 -9.63 23.92 -15.32
C GLY A 244 -9.59 24.54 -13.93
N LYS A 245 -8.77 25.58 -13.77
CA LYS A 245 -8.45 26.20 -12.47
C LYS A 245 -9.69 26.68 -11.69
N LYS A 246 -10.66 27.30 -12.39
CA LYS A 246 -11.86 27.87 -11.74
C LYS A 246 -12.72 26.78 -11.11
N LYS A 247 -12.95 25.66 -11.83
CA LYS A 247 -13.76 24.56 -11.32
C LYS A 247 -13.02 23.74 -10.26
N PHE A 248 -11.69 23.62 -10.38
CA PHE A 248 -10.86 23.06 -9.31
C PHE A 248 -10.99 23.85 -8.01
N GLN A 249 -10.90 25.20 -8.07
CA GLN A 249 -11.13 26.05 -6.90
C GLN A 249 -12.53 25.82 -6.30
N SER A 250 -13.56 25.72 -7.15
CA SER A 250 -14.92 25.45 -6.68
C SER A 250 -15.03 24.11 -5.95
N LEU A 251 -14.33 23.06 -6.41
CA LEU A 251 -14.28 21.78 -5.72
C LEU A 251 -13.58 21.89 -4.36
N VAL A 252 -12.43 22.58 -4.29
CA VAL A 252 -11.72 22.82 -3.03
C VAL A 252 -12.60 23.55 -2.03
N ASP A 253 -13.26 24.62 -2.48
CA ASP A 253 -14.18 25.39 -1.63
C ASP A 253 -15.38 24.56 -1.16
N PHE A 254 -15.90 23.68 -2.02
CA PHE A 254 -16.99 22.77 -1.70
C PHE A 254 -16.57 21.76 -0.62
N THR A 255 -15.44 21.09 -0.80
CA THR A 255 -14.92 20.11 0.18
C THR A 255 -14.64 20.75 1.52
N ASN A 256 -13.99 21.93 1.54
CA ASN A 256 -13.70 22.66 2.77
C ASN A 256 -14.97 23.08 3.52
N ARG A 257 -15.99 23.60 2.81
CA ARG A 257 -17.28 23.99 3.43
C ARG A 257 -18.06 22.83 4.03
N ASN A 258 -17.91 21.64 3.46
CA ASN A 258 -18.62 20.44 3.91
C ASN A 258 -17.78 19.57 4.87
N GLY A 259 -16.63 20.06 5.35
CA GLY A 259 -15.79 19.33 6.29
C GLY A 259 -15.14 18.05 5.72
N MET A 260 -15.04 17.97 4.39
CA MET A 260 -14.35 16.87 3.70
C MET A 260 -12.86 17.20 3.55
N ALA A 261 -12.01 16.18 3.60
CA ALA A 261 -10.59 16.34 3.34
C ALA A 261 -10.26 15.97 1.88
N LEU A 262 -9.85 16.95 1.08
CA LEU A 262 -9.42 16.73 -0.32
C LEU A 262 -7.91 16.46 -0.38
N TYR A 263 -7.53 15.35 -0.99
CA TYR A 263 -6.16 14.89 -1.23
C TYR A 263 -5.88 14.83 -2.74
N PRO A 264 -5.45 15.93 -3.37
CA PRO A 264 -4.98 15.85 -4.75
C PRO A 264 -3.81 14.86 -4.84
N ASN A 265 -3.98 13.85 -5.71
CA ASN A 265 -3.00 12.79 -5.86
C ASN A 265 -1.87 13.21 -6.80
N VAL A 266 -0.63 12.88 -6.43
CA VAL A 266 0.57 13.22 -7.21
C VAL A 266 1.63 12.14 -7.10
N THR A 267 2.31 11.86 -8.22
CA THR A 267 3.51 11.03 -8.26
C THR A 267 4.75 11.87 -8.58
N PHE A 268 5.85 11.60 -7.86
CA PHE A 268 7.14 12.27 -8.02
C PHE A 268 8.26 11.32 -8.43
N MET A 269 8.05 10.01 -8.28
CA MET A 269 9.11 9.01 -8.41
C MET A 269 9.30 8.53 -9.83
N THR A 270 8.28 8.66 -10.67
CA THR A 270 8.33 8.24 -12.07
C THR A 270 7.73 9.31 -13.00
N SER A 271 8.06 9.22 -14.29
CA SER A 271 7.55 10.09 -15.34
C SER A 271 7.41 9.32 -16.66
N PRO A 272 6.35 9.51 -17.45
CA PRO A 272 6.23 8.92 -18.77
C PRO A 272 7.46 9.20 -19.64
N HIS A 273 7.76 8.32 -20.59
CA HIS A 273 8.99 8.40 -21.39
C HIS A 273 9.09 9.67 -22.23
N ARG A 274 7.97 10.24 -22.66
CA ARG A 274 7.88 11.50 -23.47
C ARG A 274 7.30 12.67 -22.68
N SER A 275 7.53 12.71 -21.39
CA SER A 275 6.96 13.74 -20.53
C SER A 275 7.59 15.11 -20.75
N LYS A 276 6.74 16.14 -20.81
CA LYS A 276 7.17 17.53 -20.91
C LYS A 276 7.97 17.96 -19.68
N GLY A 277 9.13 18.56 -19.92
CA GLY A 277 10.00 19.08 -18.86
C GLY A 277 10.89 18.01 -18.18
N PHE A 278 10.74 16.74 -18.50
CA PHE A 278 11.64 15.71 -18.02
C PHE A 278 12.95 15.70 -18.82
N ASN A 279 14.07 15.86 -18.13
CA ASN A 279 15.41 15.73 -18.71
C ASN A 279 16.11 14.50 -18.13
N ARG A 280 16.34 13.47 -18.94
CA ARG A 280 16.94 12.19 -18.50
C ARG A 280 18.34 12.34 -17.87
N TYR A 281 19.09 13.36 -18.24
CA TYR A 281 20.43 13.60 -17.69
C TYR A 281 20.38 14.29 -16.32
N GLN A 282 19.43 15.22 -16.15
CA GLN A 282 19.27 15.99 -14.92
C GLN A 282 18.38 15.28 -13.90
N SER A 283 17.28 14.69 -14.36
CA SER A 283 16.21 14.16 -13.51
C SER A 283 16.08 12.63 -13.52
N GLY A 284 16.65 11.94 -14.52
CA GLY A 284 16.51 10.48 -14.66
C GLY A 284 17.53 9.70 -13.85
N ALA A 285 17.08 8.71 -13.07
CA ALA A 285 17.94 7.76 -12.38
C ALA A 285 18.63 6.80 -13.35
N LYS A 286 19.74 6.21 -12.92
CA LYS A 286 20.53 5.26 -13.69
C LYS A 286 20.51 3.87 -13.08
N VAL A 287 20.57 2.86 -13.95
CA VAL A 287 20.90 1.48 -13.58
C VAL A 287 22.41 1.29 -13.52
N LEU A 288 22.87 0.10 -13.13
CA LEU A 288 24.28 -0.18 -12.89
C LEU A 288 25.16 -0.06 -14.16
N ASP A 289 24.62 -0.34 -15.34
CA ASP A 289 25.33 -0.13 -16.62
C ASP A 289 25.21 1.29 -17.18
N GLN A 290 24.79 2.24 -16.34
CA GLN A 290 24.63 3.67 -16.63
C GLN A 290 23.55 4.02 -17.66
N LYS A 291 22.72 3.06 -18.07
CA LYS A 291 21.51 3.34 -18.84
C LYS A 291 20.45 4.00 -17.97
N ASP A 292 19.45 4.61 -18.62
CA ASP A 292 18.31 5.20 -17.92
C ASP A 292 17.50 4.09 -17.21
N SER A 293 17.18 4.30 -15.96
CA SER A 293 16.29 3.42 -15.21
C SER A 293 14.84 3.62 -15.69
N ARG A 294 14.15 2.50 -15.96
CA ARG A 294 12.80 2.47 -16.52
C ARG A 294 11.96 1.43 -15.81
N VAL A 295 10.73 1.78 -15.50
CA VAL A 295 9.71 0.82 -15.05
C VAL A 295 8.80 0.53 -16.23
N TYR A 296 8.76 -0.74 -16.65
CA TYR A 296 7.92 -1.16 -17.75
C TYR A 296 6.50 -1.46 -17.26
N THR A 297 5.53 -0.94 -17.99
CA THR A 297 4.11 -1.25 -17.81
C THR A 297 3.65 -2.05 -19.03
N TYR A 298 2.98 -3.18 -18.77
CA TYR A 298 2.40 -3.95 -19.86
C TYR A 298 1.05 -3.34 -20.23
N ASP A 299 0.82 -3.16 -21.54
CA ASP A 299 -0.52 -2.96 -22.04
C ASP A 299 -1.27 -4.29 -21.89
N LYS A 300 -2.23 -4.31 -20.99
CA LYS A 300 -3.04 -5.49 -20.66
C LYS A 300 -3.90 -5.96 -21.85
N ILE A 301 -4.17 -5.08 -22.81
CA ILE A 301 -5.03 -5.36 -23.97
C ILE A 301 -4.20 -5.83 -25.15
N ALA A 302 -3.12 -5.15 -25.45
CA ALA A 302 -2.39 -5.38 -26.71
C ALA A 302 -1.43 -6.57 -26.61
N LEU A 303 -1.02 -7.02 -25.42
CA LEU A 303 0.05 -8.03 -25.20
C LEU A 303 1.37 -7.72 -25.95
N VAL A 304 1.40 -6.62 -26.72
CA VAL A 304 2.45 -6.23 -27.67
C VAL A 304 2.65 -4.72 -27.55
N GLY A 305 3.51 -4.29 -26.67
CA GLY A 305 3.89 -2.89 -26.55
C GLY A 305 4.32 -2.59 -25.13
N GLU A 306 5.62 -2.60 -24.90
CA GLU A 306 6.18 -2.14 -23.65
C GLU A 306 6.08 -0.61 -23.62
N ASP A 307 5.16 -0.06 -22.85
CA ASP A 307 5.27 1.33 -22.41
C ASP A 307 6.11 1.36 -21.14
N TYR A 308 6.80 2.45 -20.90
CA TYR A 308 7.63 2.59 -19.72
C TYR A 308 7.55 4.00 -19.12
N ARG A 309 7.79 4.05 -17.83
CA ARG A 309 8.02 5.30 -17.10
C ARG A 309 9.50 5.40 -16.73
N ASN A 310 10.09 6.58 -16.90
CA ASN A 310 11.45 6.85 -16.42
C ASN A 310 11.42 6.99 -14.90
N VAL A 311 12.40 6.44 -14.22
CA VAL A 311 12.59 6.65 -12.79
C VAL A 311 13.23 8.02 -12.55
N VAL A 312 12.65 8.80 -11.66
CA VAL A 312 13.16 10.11 -11.24
C VAL A 312 14.22 9.92 -10.14
N LYS A 313 15.35 10.62 -10.25
CA LYS A 313 16.41 10.59 -9.22
C LYS A 313 15.85 10.95 -7.85
N PRO A 314 16.12 10.18 -6.79
CA PRO A 314 15.73 10.56 -5.44
C PRO A 314 16.15 11.99 -5.08
N SER A 315 17.34 12.41 -5.48
CA SER A 315 17.91 13.73 -5.16
C SER A 315 17.14 14.94 -5.71
N VAL A 316 16.27 14.77 -6.73
CA VAL A 316 15.49 15.90 -7.28
C VAL A 316 14.06 15.97 -6.75
N ILE A 317 13.58 14.92 -6.09
CA ILE A 317 12.18 14.81 -5.65
C ILE A 317 11.79 15.93 -4.68
N GLN A 318 12.66 16.32 -3.75
CA GLN A 318 12.39 17.41 -2.81
C GLN A 318 12.06 18.73 -3.54
N ASN A 319 12.81 19.06 -4.58
CA ASN A 319 12.58 20.28 -5.35
C ASN A 319 11.25 20.20 -6.12
N LEU A 320 10.87 19.02 -6.62
CA LEU A 320 9.58 18.82 -7.27
C LEU A 320 8.43 19.00 -6.27
N MET A 321 8.55 18.41 -5.08
CA MET A 321 7.56 18.57 -4.00
C MET A 321 7.40 20.03 -3.58
N ASN A 322 8.51 20.77 -3.43
CA ASN A 322 8.48 22.20 -3.09
C ASN A 322 7.80 23.03 -4.20
N THR A 323 8.11 22.72 -5.47
CA THR A 323 7.48 23.38 -6.61
C THR A 323 5.98 23.09 -6.67
N PHE A 324 5.59 21.85 -6.48
CA PHE A 324 4.18 21.43 -6.42
C PHE A 324 3.45 22.16 -5.27
N HIS A 325 4.02 22.11 -4.06
CA HIS A 325 3.47 22.77 -2.89
C HIS A 325 3.20 24.26 -3.15
N SER A 326 4.18 25.01 -3.67
CA SER A 326 4.05 26.44 -3.97
C SER A 326 2.93 26.76 -4.98
N ARG A 327 2.53 25.78 -5.80
CA ARG A 327 1.47 25.92 -6.80
C ARG A 327 0.10 25.51 -6.30
N ILE A 328 0.03 24.47 -5.48
CA ILE A 328 -1.26 23.92 -5.02
C ILE A 328 -1.86 24.71 -3.86
N THR A 329 -1.03 25.25 -2.97
CA THR A 329 -1.47 25.98 -1.77
C THR A 329 -2.26 27.24 -2.07
N GLN A 330 -2.04 27.89 -3.22
CA GLN A 330 -2.83 29.05 -3.65
C GLN A 330 -4.35 28.75 -3.81
N TYR A 331 -4.73 27.46 -3.90
CA TYR A 331 -6.12 27.04 -4.00
C TYR A 331 -6.76 26.70 -2.64
N GLY A 332 -6.02 26.83 -1.51
CA GLY A 332 -6.53 26.46 -0.19
C GLY A 332 -6.61 24.95 0.05
N VAL A 333 -5.77 24.19 -0.64
CA VAL A 333 -5.62 22.73 -0.42
C VAL A 333 -4.76 22.51 0.82
N HIS A 334 -5.27 21.71 1.75
CA HIS A 334 -4.63 21.45 3.04
C HIS A 334 -4.02 20.03 3.18
N ASN A 335 -4.30 19.13 2.23
CA ASN A 335 -3.83 17.76 2.30
C ASN A 335 -3.26 17.32 0.95
N VAL A 336 -2.49 16.22 0.94
CA VAL A 336 -1.89 15.67 -0.28
C VAL A 336 -1.90 14.15 -0.24
N SER A 337 -2.06 13.52 -1.42
CA SER A 337 -1.85 12.09 -1.61
C SER A 337 -0.59 11.86 -2.45
N LEU A 338 0.30 10.99 -1.97
CA LEU A 338 1.57 10.65 -2.60
C LEU A 338 1.51 9.20 -3.09
N ASP A 339 1.43 9.01 -4.41
CA ASP A 339 1.53 7.68 -4.99
C ASP A 339 2.99 7.23 -5.12
N GLU A 340 3.18 5.91 -5.28
CA GLU A 340 4.45 5.19 -5.45
C GLU A 340 5.36 5.20 -4.22
N ILE A 341 5.46 6.30 -3.48
CA ILE A 341 6.41 6.46 -2.36
C ILE A 341 6.13 5.49 -1.20
N GLY A 342 4.88 5.03 -1.04
CA GLY A 342 4.49 4.04 -0.03
C GLY A 342 4.70 2.58 -0.45
N SER A 343 4.96 2.31 -1.72
CA SER A 343 4.98 0.95 -2.28
C SER A 343 6.24 0.58 -3.07
N ALA A 344 7.05 1.57 -3.46
CA ALA A 344 8.21 1.33 -4.32
C ALA A 344 9.48 2.01 -3.77
N VAL A 345 10.59 1.33 -3.88
CA VAL A 345 11.92 1.88 -3.57
C VAL A 345 12.74 1.89 -4.85
N PHE A 346 13.17 3.10 -5.24
CA PHE A 346 14.05 3.32 -6.37
C PHE A 346 15.39 3.88 -5.90
N ALA A 347 16.48 3.23 -6.30
CA ALA A 347 17.85 3.73 -6.15
C ALA A 347 18.24 4.65 -7.33
N ASP A 348 19.42 5.24 -7.27
CA ASP A 348 20.10 5.86 -8.41
C ASP A 348 21.56 5.40 -8.44
N TYR A 349 21.93 4.58 -9.41
CA TYR A 349 23.27 4.04 -9.56
C TYR A 349 24.17 4.92 -10.44
N SER A 350 23.90 6.24 -10.51
CA SER A 350 24.76 7.19 -11.18
C SER A 350 26.15 7.19 -10.57
N GLN A 351 27.21 7.06 -11.38
CA GLN A 351 28.60 6.99 -10.92
C GLN A 351 29.03 8.17 -10.02
N LYS A 352 28.57 9.38 -10.34
CA LYS A 352 28.96 10.58 -9.58
C LYS A 352 28.15 10.80 -8.30
N HIS A 353 26.96 10.22 -8.21
CA HIS A 353 25.98 10.48 -7.14
C HIS A 353 25.18 9.22 -6.86
N LEU A 354 25.87 8.16 -6.42
CA LEU A 354 25.23 6.91 -6.02
C LEU A 354 24.26 7.18 -4.85
N VAL A 355 23.01 6.81 -5.04
CA VAL A 355 22.00 6.73 -3.97
C VAL A 355 21.54 5.29 -3.92
N ASP A 356 22.13 4.51 -3.02
CA ASP A 356 21.75 3.12 -2.83
C ASP A 356 20.34 3.00 -2.27
N ARG A 357 19.80 1.79 -2.26
CA ARG A 357 18.42 1.51 -1.91
C ARG A 357 18.07 1.89 -0.46
N GLN A 358 19.00 1.66 0.51
CA GLN A 358 18.76 2.04 1.90
C GLN A 358 18.77 3.56 2.08
N THR A 359 19.72 4.24 1.45
CA THR A 359 19.81 5.70 1.42
C THR A 359 18.54 6.31 0.81
N ALA A 360 18.05 5.74 -0.30
CA ALA A 360 16.80 6.17 -0.94
C ALA A 360 15.60 5.99 0.00
N THR A 361 15.46 4.84 0.67
CA THR A 361 14.36 4.56 1.61
C THR A 361 14.35 5.56 2.77
N ASN A 362 15.51 5.81 3.39
CA ASN A 362 15.64 6.79 4.46
C ASN A 362 15.26 8.21 3.97
N TYR A 363 15.64 8.54 2.76
CA TYR A 363 15.32 9.82 2.15
C TYR A 363 13.80 9.96 1.88
N TYR A 364 13.13 8.91 1.41
CA TYR A 364 11.67 8.91 1.20
C TYR A 364 10.91 9.11 2.51
N ALA A 365 11.32 8.49 3.61
CA ALA A 365 10.74 8.75 4.92
C ALA A 365 10.86 10.24 5.32
N VAL A 366 12.05 10.83 5.12
CA VAL A 366 12.28 12.27 5.36
C VAL A 366 11.41 13.14 4.46
N LEU A 367 11.25 12.78 3.18
CA LEU A 367 10.39 13.52 2.25
C LEU A 367 8.93 13.52 2.69
N ILE A 368 8.38 12.37 3.10
CA ILE A 368 7.01 12.28 3.61
C ILE A 368 6.86 13.12 4.89
N HIS A 369 7.83 13.03 5.80
CA HIS A 369 7.81 13.81 7.04
C HIS A 369 7.77 15.32 6.77
N ARG A 370 8.60 15.81 5.85
CA ARG A 370 8.60 17.23 5.45
C ARG A 370 7.27 17.68 4.83
N GLN A 371 6.53 16.80 4.18
CA GLN A 371 5.20 17.17 3.69
C GLN A 371 4.23 17.48 4.85
N LYS A 372 4.40 16.88 6.03
CA LYS A 372 3.58 17.19 7.21
C LYS A 372 3.85 18.60 7.79
N GLU A 373 4.96 19.23 7.43
CA GLU A 373 5.22 20.64 7.75
C GLU A 373 4.37 21.59 6.88
N HIS A 374 3.92 21.10 5.72
CA HIS A 374 3.22 21.87 4.71
C HIS A 374 1.73 21.54 4.62
N TYR A 375 1.34 20.31 4.94
CA TYR A 375 -0.02 19.81 4.84
C TYR A 375 -0.51 19.34 6.20
N GLN A 376 -1.81 19.45 6.43
CA GLN A 376 -2.44 18.98 7.68
C GLN A 376 -2.37 17.46 7.78
N ARG A 377 -2.59 16.75 6.65
CA ARG A 377 -2.49 15.30 6.56
C ARG A 377 -1.87 14.86 5.24
N VAL A 378 -1.08 13.80 5.31
CA VAL A 378 -0.43 13.17 4.16
C VAL A 378 -0.97 11.74 4.01
N MET A 379 -1.51 11.46 2.82
CA MET A 379 -1.96 10.13 2.41
C MET A 379 -0.88 9.47 1.55
N VAL A 380 -0.66 8.18 1.74
CA VAL A 380 0.21 7.36 0.88
C VAL A 380 -0.56 6.15 0.34
N SER A 381 -0.14 5.64 -0.82
CA SER A 381 -0.61 4.38 -1.38
C SER A 381 0.48 3.32 -1.24
N GLY A 382 0.13 2.17 -0.61
CA GLY A 382 1.08 1.12 -0.25
C GLY A 382 1.55 1.21 1.20
N ALA A 383 2.02 0.08 1.73
CA ALA A 383 2.17 -0.13 3.16
C ALA A 383 3.62 -0.40 3.60
N ASN A 384 4.61 0.03 2.83
CA ASN A 384 6.01 -0.06 3.28
C ASN A 384 6.19 0.72 4.59
N ASP A 385 6.73 0.08 5.59
CA ASP A 385 6.86 0.54 6.97
C ASP A 385 7.45 1.96 7.12
N TYR A 386 8.49 2.29 6.35
CA TYR A 386 9.07 3.63 6.36
C TYR A 386 8.08 4.73 5.97
N ALA A 387 7.09 4.41 5.12
CA ALA A 387 6.06 5.35 4.71
C ALA A 387 4.88 5.36 5.70
N VAL A 388 4.43 4.19 6.17
CA VAL A 388 3.34 4.05 7.14
C VAL A 388 3.68 4.77 8.44
N ASN A 389 4.89 4.60 8.95
CA ASN A 389 5.33 5.25 10.19
C ASN A 389 5.30 6.77 10.10
N THR A 390 5.40 7.32 8.90
CA THR A 390 5.48 8.77 8.69
C THR A 390 4.15 9.38 8.22
N ALA A 391 3.39 8.69 7.37
CA ALA A 391 2.12 9.16 6.83
C ALA A 391 0.99 9.15 7.89
N ASP A 392 -0.14 9.81 7.57
CA ASP A 392 -1.34 9.85 8.41
C ASP A 392 -2.40 8.85 7.92
N ILE A 393 -2.45 8.61 6.60
CA ILE A 393 -3.42 7.72 5.95
C ILE A 393 -2.69 6.79 4.99
N VAL A 394 -3.08 5.52 5.00
CA VAL A 394 -2.50 4.46 4.16
C VAL A 394 -3.61 3.80 3.37
N LEU A 395 -3.60 3.96 2.04
CA LEU A 395 -4.44 3.18 1.14
C LEU A 395 -3.68 1.97 0.61
N ASN A 396 -4.41 0.95 0.21
CA ASN A 396 -3.85 -0.33 -0.25
C ASN A 396 -2.97 -1.04 0.81
N ALA A 397 -3.33 -0.92 2.09
CA ALA A 397 -2.75 -1.71 3.15
C ALA A 397 -3.13 -3.20 2.96
N PRO A 398 -2.23 -4.14 3.27
CA PRO A 398 -2.52 -5.56 3.09
C PRO A 398 -3.49 -6.07 4.16
N LEU A 399 -4.56 -6.78 3.76
CA LEU A 399 -5.43 -7.55 4.66
C LEU A 399 -5.23 -9.07 4.49
N TYR A 400 -4.46 -9.49 3.51
CA TYR A 400 -4.13 -10.88 3.22
C TYR A 400 -2.62 -11.01 3.04
N ASP A 401 -2.12 -12.22 3.17
CA ASP A 401 -0.79 -12.58 2.70
C ASP A 401 -0.78 -12.65 1.15
N SER A 402 0.37 -12.96 0.56
CA SER A 402 0.48 -13.10 -0.91
C SER A 402 -0.15 -14.37 -1.47
N GLY A 403 -0.65 -15.28 -0.63
CA GLY A 403 -1.08 -16.62 -1.02
C GLY A 403 0.10 -17.50 -1.47
N PHE A 404 1.31 -17.22 -0.99
CA PHE A 404 2.47 -18.02 -1.34
C PHE A 404 2.28 -19.46 -0.83
N TYR A 405 2.66 -20.43 -1.65
CA TYR A 405 2.40 -21.86 -1.40
C TYR A 405 2.81 -22.34 0.00
N MET A 406 3.88 -21.79 0.56
CA MET A 406 4.41 -22.22 1.87
C MET A 406 3.67 -21.61 3.07
N THR A 407 2.89 -20.55 2.88
CA THR A 407 2.12 -19.96 3.97
C THR A 407 0.88 -20.78 4.28
N ASP A 408 0.58 -21.01 5.54
CA ASP A 408 -0.56 -21.80 6.00
C ASP A 408 -1.71 -20.93 6.46
N GLU A 409 -1.41 -19.74 7.00
CA GLU A 409 -2.40 -18.88 7.63
C GLU A 409 -1.99 -17.42 7.47
N SER A 410 -2.94 -16.58 7.05
CA SER A 410 -2.81 -15.12 7.05
C SER A 410 -3.25 -14.56 8.41
N VAL A 411 -2.45 -13.68 9.01
CA VAL A 411 -2.72 -13.08 10.32
C VAL A 411 -2.69 -11.55 10.28
N PRO A 412 -3.45 -10.84 11.15
CA PRO A 412 -3.56 -9.39 11.14
C PRO A 412 -2.36 -8.67 11.81
N PHE A 413 -1.14 -9.11 11.55
CA PHE A 413 0.02 -8.51 12.20
C PHE A 413 0.11 -7.01 11.91
N PHE A 414 -0.06 -6.60 10.64
CA PHE A 414 -0.09 -5.19 10.25
C PHE A 414 -1.15 -4.41 11.03
N SER A 415 -2.37 -4.94 11.10
CA SER A 415 -3.49 -4.28 11.78
C SER A 415 -3.27 -4.18 13.28
N ILE A 416 -2.73 -5.22 13.94
CA ILE A 416 -2.39 -5.16 15.37
C ILE A 416 -1.37 -4.06 15.64
N VAL A 417 -0.39 -3.88 14.75
CA VAL A 417 0.63 -2.83 14.89
C VAL A 417 0.06 -1.43 14.74
N TYR A 418 -0.83 -1.20 13.76
CA TYR A 418 -1.18 0.16 13.34
C TYR A 418 -2.59 0.62 13.73
N HIS A 419 -3.52 -0.29 14.08
CA HIS A 419 -4.88 0.10 14.47
C HIS A 419 -4.88 0.96 15.73
N GLY A 420 -5.70 2.02 15.72
CA GLY A 420 -5.73 3.04 16.77
C GLY A 420 -4.64 4.13 16.63
N TYR A 421 -3.75 4.00 15.63
CA TYR A 421 -2.68 4.98 15.37
C TYR A 421 -2.71 5.54 13.95
N LYS A 422 -3.18 4.77 12.98
CA LYS A 422 -3.20 5.15 11.55
C LYS A 422 -4.57 4.88 10.94
N ASP A 423 -5.01 5.76 10.06
CA ASP A 423 -6.09 5.45 9.14
C ASP A 423 -5.53 4.55 8.03
N TYR A 424 -6.09 3.36 7.86
CA TYR A 424 -5.70 2.48 6.78
C TYR A 424 -6.89 1.77 6.14
N SER A 425 -6.79 1.56 4.84
CA SER A 425 -7.78 0.86 4.03
C SER A 425 -7.08 -0.19 3.17
N SER A 426 -7.77 -1.25 2.86
CA SER A 426 -7.34 -2.24 1.86
C SER A 426 -7.34 -1.64 0.44
N LYS A 427 -7.29 -2.51 -0.57
CA LYS A 427 -7.67 -2.16 -1.95
C LYS A 427 -9.12 -1.68 -1.97
N ALA A 428 -9.46 -0.90 -2.99
CA ALA A 428 -10.83 -0.42 -3.16
C ALA A 428 -11.83 -1.58 -3.18
N LEU A 429 -12.85 -1.51 -2.31
CA LEU A 429 -13.83 -2.58 -2.11
C LEU A 429 -14.61 -2.92 -3.39
N ASN A 430 -14.83 -1.95 -4.27
CA ASN A 430 -15.46 -2.20 -5.57
C ASN A 430 -14.55 -2.87 -6.61
N LEU A 431 -13.27 -3.08 -6.28
CA LEU A 431 -12.29 -3.81 -7.11
C LEU A 431 -11.92 -5.16 -6.50
N ALA A 432 -12.58 -5.55 -5.41
CA ALA A 432 -12.39 -6.84 -4.76
C ALA A 432 -12.95 -7.98 -5.61
N VAL A 433 -12.37 -9.16 -5.51
CA VAL A 433 -12.90 -10.39 -6.13
C VAL A 433 -14.22 -10.80 -5.47
N SER A 434 -14.28 -10.71 -4.13
CA SER A 434 -15.48 -10.87 -3.31
C SER A 434 -15.59 -9.64 -2.40
N GLN A 435 -16.54 -8.76 -2.70
CA GLN A 435 -16.72 -7.54 -1.90
C GLN A 435 -17.16 -7.86 -0.48
N ASP A 436 -18.07 -8.81 -0.31
CA ASP A 436 -18.61 -9.15 1.01
C ASP A 436 -17.53 -9.76 1.91
N ASP A 437 -16.64 -10.62 1.37
CA ASP A 437 -15.50 -11.16 2.11
C ASP A 437 -14.50 -10.07 2.49
N ASP A 438 -14.20 -9.13 1.58
CA ASP A 438 -13.29 -8.02 1.86
C ASP A 438 -13.88 -7.01 2.86
N VAL A 439 -15.21 -6.83 2.89
CA VAL A 439 -15.90 -6.06 3.93
C VAL A 439 -15.79 -6.75 5.29
N LEU A 440 -16.05 -8.07 5.35
CA LEU A 440 -15.88 -8.84 6.58
C LEU A 440 -14.43 -8.81 7.06
N LYS A 441 -13.46 -8.96 6.15
CA LYS A 441 -12.04 -8.88 6.47
C LYS A 441 -11.63 -7.50 6.97
N SER A 442 -12.20 -6.45 6.38
CA SER A 442 -12.00 -5.08 6.86
C SER A 442 -12.55 -4.88 8.28
N ILE A 443 -13.73 -5.45 8.59
CA ILE A 443 -14.33 -5.42 9.93
C ILE A 443 -13.48 -6.19 10.93
N GLU A 444 -13.01 -7.41 10.58
CA GLU A 444 -12.13 -8.22 11.42
C GLU A 444 -10.84 -7.49 11.76
N TYR A 445 -10.22 -6.83 10.77
CA TYR A 445 -8.91 -6.19 10.90
C TYR A 445 -8.98 -4.71 11.26
N GLY A 446 -10.18 -4.14 11.41
CA GLY A 446 -10.38 -2.72 11.73
C GLY A 446 -9.98 -1.77 10.60
N ALA A 447 -9.95 -2.23 9.35
CA ALA A 447 -9.62 -1.41 8.19
C ALA A 447 -10.82 -0.56 7.74
N LEU A 448 -10.53 0.65 7.23
CA LEU A 448 -11.54 1.63 6.82
C LEU A 448 -12.05 1.34 5.39
N PRO A 449 -13.29 1.71 5.05
CA PRO A 449 -13.82 1.55 3.70
C PRO A 449 -13.10 2.46 2.71
N TYR A 450 -12.82 1.92 1.52
CA TYR A 450 -12.22 2.64 0.41
C TYR A 450 -12.88 2.23 -0.90
N TYR A 451 -13.27 3.22 -1.72
CA TYR A 451 -13.85 3.02 -3.05
C TYR A 451 -13.13 3.89 -4.07
N GLN A 452 -12.94 3.35 -5.27
CA GLN A 452 -12.40 4.06 -6.42
C GLN A 452 -13.49 4.20 -7.48
N VAL A 453 -13.92 5.41 -7.80
CA VAL A 453 -15.07 5.64 -8.67
C VAL A 453 -14.79 6.70 -9.74
N MET A 454 -15.57 6.64 -10.83
CA MET A 454 -15.62 7.65 -11.88
C MET A 454 -17.08 7.94 -12.26
N TYR A 455 -17.35 9.15 -12.76
CA TYR A 455 -18.66 9.54 -13.23
C TYR A 455 -19.01 8.94 -14.61
N ALA A 456 -18.01 8.84 -15.47
CA ALA A 456 -18.18 8.32 -16.84
C ALA A 456 -18.59 6.84 -16.84
N GLU A 457 -19.33 6.45 -17.87
CA GLU A 457 -19.65 5.06 -18.15
C GLU A 457 -18.40 4.22 -18.37
N GLY A 458 -18.41 2.95 -17.94
CA GLY A 458 -17.30 2.02 -18.08
C GLY A 458 -16.81 1.85 -19.52
N SER A 459 -17.70 1.98 -20.51
CA SER A 459 -17.38 1.93 -21.94
C SER A 459 -16.40 3.03 -22.39
N THR A 460 -16.29 4.15 -21.67
CA THR A 460 -15.37 5.26 -21.97
C THR A 460 -13.90 4.82 -21.92
N THR A 461 -13.60 3.83 -21.07
CA THR A 461 -12.24 3.29 -20.91
C THR A 461 -11.89 2.19 -21.90
N LYS A 462 -12.86 1.77 -22.75
CA LYS A 462 -12.65 0.72 -23.74
C LYS A 462 -11.54 1.09 -24.73
N ASN A 463 -10.72 0.11 -25.09
CA ASN A 463 -9.57 0.26 -25.99
C ASN A 463 -8.50 1.24 -25.48
N THR A 464 -8.43 1.45 -24.17
CA THR A 464 -7.36 2.19 -23.52
C THR A 464 -6.60 1.25 -22.57
N ARG A 465 -5.41 1.67 -22.09
CA ARG A 465 -4.67 0.95 -21.06
C ARG A 465 -5.40 0.89 -19.71
N TYR A 466 -6.49 1.62 -19.57
CA TYR A 466 -7.33 1.75 -18.37
C TYR A 466 -8.63 0.98 -18.47
N SER A 467 -8.69 -0.04 -19.29
CA SER A 467 -9.90 -0.88 -19.44
C SER A 467 -10.35 -1.57 -18.15
N ASP A 468 -9.46 -1.73 -17.18
CA ASP A 468 -9.75 -2.23 -15.84
C ASP A 468 -10.58 -1.25 -14.98
N LEU A 469 -10.68 0.02 -15.35
CA LEU A 469 -11.58 0.99 -14.71
C LEU A 469 -13.04 0.84 -15.17
N CYS A 470 -13.36 -0.07 -16.09
CA CYS A 470 -14.72 -0.23 -16.62
C CYS A 470 -15.79 -0.51 -15.56
N SER A 471 -15.42 -1.07 -14.41
CA SER A 471 -16.31 -1.36 -13.28
C SER A 471 -16.47 -0.21 -12.28
N ASN A 472 -15.81 0.94 -12.49
CA ASN A 472 -15.73 2.03 -11.52
C ASN A 472 -16.83 3.09 -11.66
N ASN A 473 -17.85 2.89 -12.51
CA ASN A 473 -18.93 3.87 -12.66
C ASN A 473 -19.67 4.10 -11.34
N TYR A 474 -19.77 5.35 -10.91
CA TYR A 474 -20.37 5.73 -9.63
C TYR A 474 -21.84 5.34 -9.50
N ASP A 475 -22.62 5.45 -10.58
CA ASP A 475 -24.05 5.13 -10.54
C ASP A 475 -24.33 3.66 -10.22
N VAL A 476 -23.38 2.78 -10.52
CA VAL A 476 -23.43 1.35 -10.15
C VAL A 476 -23.18 1.15 -8.65
N TRP A 477 -22.32 1.98 -8.06
CA TRP A 477 -21.82 1.75 -6.71
C TRP A 477 -22.43 2.62 -5.63
N LYS A 478 -23.11 3.74 -5.97
CA LYS A 478 -23.56 4.77 -5.03
C LYS A 478 -24.38 4.26 -3.85
N ASP A 479 -25.30 3.32 -4.08
CA ASP A 479 -26.13 2.77 -3.02
C ASP A 479 -25.32 1.79 -2.14
N LYS A 480 -24.52 0.92 -2.77
CA LYS A 480 -23.65 -0.03 -2.05
C LYS A 480 -22.59 0.68 -1.20
N ILE A 481 -22.07 1.84 -1.64
CA ILE A 481 -21.15 2.66 -0.83
C ILE A 481 -21.84 3.11 0.46
N GLY A 482 -23.08 3.65 0.36
CA GLY A 482 -23.84 4.09 1.52
C GLY A 482 -24.16 2.95 2.49
N GLU A 483 -24.63 1.81 1.99
CA GLU A 483 -24.93 0.62 2.77
C GLU A 483 -23.69 0.07 3.49
N THR A 484 -22.59 -0.11 2.74
CA THR A 484 -21.35 -0.63 3.31
C THR A 484 -20.76 0.32 4.34
N TYR A 485 -20.79 1.63 4.07
CA TYR A 485 -20.32 2.63 5.02
C TYR A 485 -21.12 2.57 6.32
N SER A 486 -22.47 2.57 6.25
CA SER A 486 -23.33 2.48 7.43
C SER A 486 -23.00 1.22 8.25
N LYS A 487 -22.96 0.06 7.60
CA LYS A 487 -22.63 -1.23 8.22
C LYS A 487 -21.28 -1.20 8.94
N MET A 488 -20.23 -0.69 8.28
CA MET A 488 -18.89 -0.61 8.86
C MET A 488 -18.79 0.46 9.96
N ASN A 489 -19.48 1.60 9.79
CA ASN A 489 -19.48 2.66 10.78
C ASN A 489 -20.11 2.22 12.10
N ASP A 490 -21.25 1.51 12.04
CA ASP A 490 -21.95 1.01 13.23
C ASP A 490 -21.06 0.08 14.09
N VAL A 491 -20.14 -0.61 13.47
CA VAL A 491 -19.22 -1.55 14.15
C VAL A 491 -17.92 -0.88 14.55
N LEU A 492 -17.28 -0.20 13.62
CA LEU A 492 -15.88 0.26 13.78
C LEU A 492 -15.76 1.61 14.49
N ALA A 493 -16.82 2.46 14.52
CA ALA A 493 -16.74 3.76 15.20
C ALA A 493 -16.38 3.60 16.69
N GLY A 494 -16.95 2.58 17.34
CA GLY A 494 -16.67 2.28 18.76
C GLY A 494 -15.26 1.77 19.06
N VAL A 495 -14.52 1.33 18.05
CA VAL A 495 -13.16 0.77 18.20
C VAL A 495 -12.10 1.54 17.43
N TYR A 496 -12.47 2.56 16.66
CA TYR A 496 -11.62 3.31 15.74
C TYR A 496 -10.31 3.82 16.37
N SER A 497 -10.36 4.33 17.59
CA SER A 497 -9.18 4.83 18.32
C SER A 497 -8.61 3.84 19.34
N ALA A 498 -9.21 2.65 19.48
CA ALA A 498 -8.73 1.60 20.38
C ALA A 498 -7.68 0.74 19.63
N THR A 499 -6.68 0.25 20.35
CA THR A 499 -5.70 -0.69 19.78
C THR A 499 -6.23 -2.12 19.79
N ILE A 500 -5.82 -2.94 18.83
CA ILE A 500 -6.08 -4.39 18.86
C ILE A 500 -5.15 -5.00 19.91
N VAL A 501 -5.74 -5.71 20.88
CA VAL A 501 -4.99 -6.35 21.98
C VAL A 501 -4.95 -7.87 21.86
N ASN A 502 -5.90 -8.47 21.14
CA ASN A 502 -5.90 -9.90 20.85
C ASN A 502 -6.60 -10.21 19.52
N HIS A 503 -6.14 -11.27 18.87
CA HIS A 503 -6.79 -11.86 17.71
C HIS A 503 -6.62 -13.37 17.77
N GLN A 504 -7.72 -14.10 17.61
CA GLN A 504 -7.71 -15.57 17.69
C GLN A 504 -8.75 -16.20 16.79
N GLN A 505 -8.45 -17.39 16.30
CA GLN A 505 -9.42 -18.24 15.65
C GLN A 505 -10.20 -19.04 16.72
N LEU A 506 -11.52 -18.83 16.78
CA LEU A 506 -12.40 -19.53 17.73
C LEU A 506 -12.74 -20.94 17.25
N THR A 507 -13.02 -21.06 15.95
CA THR A 507 -13.27 -22.33 15.24
C THR A 507 -12.95 -22.13 13.76
N GLU A 508 -13.11 -23.14 12.94
CA GLU A 508 -12.81 -23.05 11.51
C GLU A 508 -13.54 -21.86 10.87
N LYS A 509 -12.77 -20.96 10.24
CA LYS A 509 -13.24 -19.73 9.59
C LYS A 509 -14.04 -18.77 10.47
N VAL A 510 -13.89 -18.84 11.81
CA VAL A 510 -14.48 -17.88 12.75
C VAL A 510 -13.38 -17.27 13.60
N TYR A 511 -13.28 -15.94 13.54
CA TYR A 511 -12.20 -15.19 14.18
C TYR A 511 -12.75 -14.13 15.14
N GLN A 512 -12.03 -13.90 16.23
CA GLN A 512 -12.32 -12.86 17.20
C GLN A 512 -11.17 -11.86 17.26
N THR A 513 -11.48 -10.57 17.11
CA THR A 513 -10.57 -9.46 17.35
C THR A 513 -11.01 -8.71 18.60
N THR A 514 -10.12 -8.55 19.57
CA THR A 514 -10.39 -7.85 20.84
C THR A 514 -9.63 -6.54 20.90
N TYR A 515 -10.29 -5.48 21.34
CA TYR A 515 -9.76 -4.12 21.40
C TYR A 515 -9.52 -3.67 22.84
N SER A 516 -8.60 -2.71 23.03
CA SER A 516 -8.18 -2.19 24.33
C SER A 516 -9.29 -1.53 25.17
N ASN A 517 -10.40 -1.17 24.54
CA ASN A 517 -11.58 -0.61 25.22
C ASN A 517 -12.57 -1.69 25.71
N GLY A 518 -12.21 -2.97 25.64
CA GLY A 518 -13.07 -4.08 26.04
C GLY A 518 -14.16 -4.45 25.02
N THR A 519 -14.05 -3.98 23.79
CA THR A 519 -14.92 -4.42 22.68
C THR A 519 -14.28 -5.62 22.00
N ALA A 520 -15.06 -6.62 21.61
CA ALA A 520 -14.64 -7.69 20.72
C ALA A 520 -15.58 -7.80 19.52
N ILE A 521 -15.02 -8.12 18.36
CA ILE A 521 -15.75 -8.38 17.13
C ILE A 521 -15.47 -9.82 16.73
N ILE A 522 -16.53 -10.61 16.48
CA ILE A 522 -16.42 -11.99 16.00
C ILE A 522 -16.97 -12.03 14.59
N VAL A 523 -16.19 -12.55 13.65
CA VAL A 523 -16.52 -12.65 12.22
C VAL A 523 -16.60 -14.13 11.83
N ASN A 524 -17.64 -14.48 11.06
CA ASN A 524 -17.87 -15.83 10.54
C ASN A 524 -17.83 -15.82 9.01
N TYR A 525 -16.86 -16.51 8.43
CA TYR A 525 -16.69 -16.67 6.96
C TYR A 525 -17.35 -17.94 6.41
N ASN A 526 -18.05 -18.71 7.25
CA ASN A 526 -18.77 -19.91 6.79
C ASN A 526 -20.09 -19.52 6.10
N ASP A 527 -20.56 -20.39 5.22
CA ASP A 527 -21.87 -20.28 4.57
C ASP A 527 -23.04 -20.69 5.49
N THR A 528 -22.76 -20.99 6.75
CA THR A 528 -23.75 -21.37 7.77
C THR A 528 -23.49 -20.62 9.06
N SER A 529 -24.54 -20.41 9.87
CA SER A 529 -24.42 -19.83 11.21
C SER A 529 -23.57 -20.74 12.10
N VAL A 530 -22.74 -20.14 12.95
CA VAL A 530 -21.88 -20.85 13.89
C VAL A 530 -22.16 -20.39 15.32
N LYS A 531 -22.35 -21.35 16.23
CA LYS A 531 -22.48 -21.09 17.66
C LYS A 531 -21.10 -21.01 18.29
N THR A 532 -20.82 -19.92 18.95
CA THR A 532 -19.64 -19.71 19.79
C THR A 532 -20.07 -19.62 21.26
N GLU A 533 -19.12 -19.65 22.18
CA GLU A 533 -19.41 -19.42 23.61
C GLU A 533 -20.00 -18.01 23.86
N GLN A 534 -19.71 -17.07 22.97
CA GLN A 534 -20.14 -15.65 23.07
C GLN A 534 -21.46 -15.36 22.36
N GLY A 535 -21.98 -16.30 21.57
CA GLY A 535 -23.23 -16.15 20.84
C GLY A 535 -23.22 -16.83 19.47
N GLU A 536 -24.36 -16.76 18.79
CA GLU A 536 -24.50 -17.26 17.42
C GLU A 536 -24.11 -16.17 16.43
N VAL A 537 -23.27 -16.52 15.47
CA VAL A 537 -22.79 -15.64 14.41
C VAL A 537 -23.34 -16.14 13.08
N GLU A 538 -24.14 -15.32 12.42
CA GLU A 538 -24.78 -15.61 11.13
C GLU A 538 -23.73 -15.97 10.05
N ALA A 539 -24.17 -16.71 9.03
CA ALA A 539 -23.39 -17.02 7.84
C ALA A 539 -22.91 -15.72 7.15
N GLY A 540 -21.61 -15.61 6.84
CA GLY A 540 -21.06 -14.39 6.24
C GLY A 540 -21.30 -13.13 7.06
N GLY A 541 -21.38 -13.25 8.39
CA GLY A 541 -21.78 -12.19 9.31
C GLY A 541 -20.78 -11.94 10.43
N PHE A 542 -21.20 -11.08 11.35
CA PHE A 542 -20.39 -10.76 12.54
C PHE A 542 -21.29 -10.36 13.72
N ILE A 543 -20.72 -10.42 14.92
CA ILE A 543 -21.32 -9.85 16.15
C ILE A 543 -20.31 -8.98 16.88
N THR A 544 -20.82 -8.00 17.62
CA THR A 544 -20.01 -7.12 18.48
C THR A 544 -20.37 -7.34 19.94
N LEU A 545 -19.36 -7.53 20.77
CA LEU A 545 -19.46 -7.75 22.20
C LEU A 545 -18.81 -6.59 22.94
N LYS A 546 -19.36 -6.21 24.12
CA LYS A 546 -18.82 -5.17 25.00
C LYS A 546 -18.47 -5.76 26.36
N GLY A 547 -17.43 -5.20 27.00
CA GLY A 547 -17.01 -5.63 28.34
C GLY A 547 -16.24 -6.96 28.36
N VAL A 548 -15.64 -7.34 27.23
CA VAL A 548 -14.74 -8.50 27.15
C VAL A 548 -13.43 -8.15 27.84
N LYS A 549 -13.03 -8.98 28.82
CA LYS A 549 -11.78 -8.77 29.60
C LYS A 549 -10.62 -9.50 28.95
#